data_012baef8dbf2a19652dc86e4a2f7c848
#
_entry.id   012baef8dbf2a19652dc86e4a2f7c848
#
_cell.length_a   1.000
_cell.length_b   1.000
_cell.length_c   1.000
_cell.angle_alpha   90.00
_cell.angle_beta   90.00
_cell.angle_gamma   90.00
#
_symmetry.space_group_name_H-M   'P 1'
#
loop_
_entity.id
_entity.type
_entity.pdbx_description
1 polymer ?
#
loop_
_entity_poly.entity_id
_entity_poly.type
_entity_poly.pdbx_seq_one_letter_code
_entity_poly.pdbx_strand_id
1 'polypeptide(L)'
;MTEERKTVSDRQLMRMAMEMTKRSYAPFSKFRVGAALLAKDGCVYTGCNVENSSFGGTICAERTAFVKAISEGCREFEKIAITASPVPETGGAGEGVGTAEAESGEPVYVEAWPCGICRQFMKEFCDDDFVIITGTGEDSMRTMTMTEILPEGFRL
;
A
#
# COMPACT_ATOMS: atom_id res chain seq x y z
N MET A 1 32.62 -12.68 4.22
CA MET A 1 31.90 -12.41 2.96
C MET A 1 30.63 -11.63 3.36
N THR A 2 30.63 -10.33 3.11
CA THR A 2 29.44 -9.49 3.30
C THR A 2 28.49 -9.81 2.15
N GLU A 3 27.37 -10.50 2.43
CA GLU A 3 26.26 -10.57 1.47
C GLU A 3 25.85 -9.13 1.15
N GLU A 4 25.99 -8.75 -0.12
CA GLU A 4 25.44 -7.49 -0.61
C GLU A 4 23.94 -7.52 -0.35
N ARG A 5 23.47 -6.68 0.56
CA ARG A 5 22.03 -6.45 0.76
C ARG A 5 21.43 -6.05 -0.59
N LYS A 6 20.59 -6.89 -1.13
CA LYS A 6 19.86 -6.60 -2.36
C LYS A 6 18.88 -5.47 -2.05
N THR A 7 19.29 -4.24 -2.32
CA THR A 7 18.49 -3.04 -2.09
C THR A 7 17.29 -3.07 -3.04
N VAL A 8 16.08 -3.13 -2.47
CA VAL A 8 14.83 -3.03 -3.26
C VAL A 8 14.65 -1.57 -3.67
N SER A 9 14.59 -1.30 -4.98
CA SER A 9 14.37 0.05 -5.51
C SER A 9 12.91 0.48 -5.34
N ASP A 10 12.66 1.79 -5.38
CA ASP A 10 11.31 2.36 -5.33
C ASP A 10 10.43 1.84 -6.47
N ARG A 11 11.00 1.65 -7.67
CA ARG A 11 10.32 1.04 -8.82
C ARG A 11 9.88 -0.39 -8.53
N GLN A 12 10.76 -1.21 -7.97
CA GLN A 12 10.43 -2.59 -7.60
C GLN A 12 9.36 -2.63 -6.51
N LEU A 13 9.47 -1.74 -5.53
CA LEU A 13 8.50 -1.64 -4.44
C LEU A 13 7.11 -1.22 -4.98
N MET A 14 7.07 -0.23 -5.88
CA MET A 14 5.84 0.19 -6.55
C MET A 14 5.23 -0.93 -7.39
N ARG A 15 6.03 -1.68 -8.12
CA ARG A 15 5.56 -2.86 -8.88
C ARG A 15 4.91 -3.89 -7.97
N MET A 16 5.51 -4.16 -6.80
CA MET A 16 4.93 -5.09 -5.83
C MET A 16 3.61 -4.56 -5.26
N ALA A 17 3.48 -3.26 -5.02
CA ALA A 17 2.23 -2.64 -4.61
C ALA A 17 1.15 -2.77 -5.71
N MET A 18 1.51 -2.52 -6.97
CA MET A 18 0.61 -2.69 -8.12
C MET A 18 0.07 -4.12 -8.21
N GLU A 19 0.91 -5.13 -8.06
CA GLU A 19 0.48 -6.53 -8.07
C GLU A 19 -0.50 -6.85 -6.92
N MET A 20 -0.37 -6.19 -5.78
CA MET A 20 -1.26 -6.42 -4.64
C MET A 20 -2.68 -5.86 -4.85
N THR A 21 -2.88 -4.90 -5.75
CA THR A 21 -4.24 -4.44 -6.08
C THR A 21 -5.11 -5.57 -6.63
N LYS A 22 -4.51 -6.54 -7.32
CA LYS A 22 -5.21 -7.70 -7.89
C LYS A 22 -5.76 -8.65 -6.82
N ARG A 23 -5.22 -8.59 -5.59
CA ARG A 23 -5.65 -9.43 -4.45
C ARG A 23 -6.62 -8.72 -3.51
N SER A 24 -6.90 -7.46 -3.75
CA SER A 24 -7.82 -6.65 -2.94
C SER A 24 -9.21 -7.26 -2.90
N TYR A 25 -9.83 -7.24 -1.72
CA TYR A 25 -11.24 -7.54 -1.53
C TYR A 25 -11.99 -6.22 -1.28
N ALA A 26 -12.52 -5.64 -2.35
CA ALA A 26 -13.18 -4.32 -2.34
C ALA A 26 -14.56 -4.34 -3.04
N PRO A 27 -15.51 -5.16 -2.54
CA PRO A 27 -16.81 -5.31 -3.19
C PRO A 27 -17.71 -4.07 -3.07
N PHE A 28 -17.47 -3.21 -2.08
CA PHE A 28 -18.29 -2.05 -1.78
C PHE A 28 -17.78 -0.79 -2.49
N SER A 29 -16.53 -0.42 -2.25
CA SER A 29 -15.94 0.81 -2.82
C SER A 29 -15.51 0.66 -4.26
N LYS A 30 -15.28 -0.56 -4.74
CA LYS A 30 -14.65 -0.84 -6.04
C LYS A 30 -13.27 -0.17 -6.19
N PHE A 31 -12.65 0.22 -5.08
CA PHE A 31 -11.35 0.88 -5.03
C PHE A 31 -10.30 -0.06 -4.43
N ARG A 32 -9.46 -0.61 -5.29
CA ARG A 32 -8.48 -1.64 -4.93
C ARG A 32 -7.15 -0.99 -4.62
N VAL A 33 -6.65 -1.20 -3.42
CA VAL A 33 -5.39 -0.64 -2.95
C VAL A 33 -4.39 -1.75 -2.72
N GLY A 34 -3.16 -1.54 -3.17
CA GLY A 34 -2.02 -2.39 -2.87
C GLY A 34 -0.92 -1.60 -2.19
N ALA A 35 -0.20 -2.27 -1.31
CA ALA A 35 0.93 -1.71 -0.59
C ALA A 35 2.11 -2.69 -0.54
N ALA A 36 3.32 -2.14 -0.54
CA ALA A 36 4.56 -2.89 -0.33
C ALA A 36 5.43 -2.12 0.67
N LEU A 37 5.68 -2.72 1.82
CA LEU A 37 6.42 -2.16 2.96
C LEU A 37 7.82 -2.75 2.99
N LEU A 38 8.83 -1.91 2.89
CA LEU A 38 10.24 -2.28 3.02
C LEU A 38 10.71 -2.11 4.45
N ALA A 39 11.20 -3.18 5.04
CA ALA A 39 11.85 -3.19 6.34
C ALA A 39 13.34 -2.84 6.23
N LYS A 40 13.93 -2.36 7.33
CA LYS A 40 15.36 -1.99 7.38
C LYS A 40 16.31 -3.18 7.17
N ASP A 41 15.83 -4.41 7.37
CA ASP A 41 16.59 -5.64 7.08
C ASP A 41 16.58 -6.03 5.59
N GLY A 42 15.79 -5.34 4.76
CA GLY A 42 15.63 -5.59 3.33
C GLY A 42 14.44 -6.50 2.98
N CYS A 43 13.71 -7.02 3.97
CA CYS A 43 12.48 -7.78 3.71
C CYS A 43 11.35 -6.88 3.22
N VAL A 44 10.50 -7.40 2.33
CA VAL A 44 9.32 -6.69 1.84
C VAL A 44 8.06 -7.42 2.26
N TYR A 45 7.16 -6.68 2.90
CA TYR A 45 5.83 -7.16 3.30
C TYR A 45 4.76 -6.47 2.46
N THR A 46 3.95 -7.25 1.77
CA THR A 46 2.91 -6.72 0.90
C THR A 46 1.54 -6.82 1.54
N GLY A 47 0.64 -5.91 1.15
CA GLY A 47 -0.73 -5.89 1.63
C GLY A 47 -1.70 -5.37 0.59
N CYS A 48 -2.97 -5.69 0.75
CA CYS A 48 -4.08 -5.13 0.01
C CYS A 48 -5.20 -4.73 0.96
N ASN A 49 -6.12 -3.86 0.51
CA ASN A 49 -7.28 -3.55 1.32
C ASN A 49 -8.28 -4.72 1.32
N VAL A 50 -8.89 -4.93 2.48
CA VAL A 50 -9.89 -5.97 2.70
C VAL A 50 -11.11 -5.31 3.35
N GLU A 51 -12.16 -5.16 2.56
CA GLU A 51 -13.40 -4.57 3.02
C GLU A 51 -14.25 -5.56 3.82
N ASN A 52 -15.19 -5.03 4.56
CA ASN A 52 -16.09 -5.80 5.41
C ASN A 52 -17.50 -5.18 5.37
N SER A 53 -18.55 -6.00 5.49
CA SER A 53 -19.92 -5.53 5.61
C SER A 53 -20.11 -4.63 6.84
N SER A 54 -19.35 -4.84 7.90
CA SER A 54 -19.13 -3.86 8.96
C SER A 54 -18.04 -2.89 8.48
N PHE A 55 -18.41 -1.74 7.94
CA PHE A 55 -17.47 -0.83 7.26
C PHE A 55 -16.31 -0.38 8.15
N GLY A 56 -16.55 -0.22 9.47
CA GLY A 56 -15.48 0.06 10.42
C GLY A 56 -14.46 -1.07 10.59
N GLY A 57 -14.78 -2.29 10.17
CA GLY A 57 -13.88 -3.45 10.16
C GLY A 57 -12.97 -3.53 8.95
N THR A 58 -13.09 -2.64 7.97
CA THR A 58 -12.24 -2.60 6.79
C THR A 58 -10.77 -2.37 7.16
N ILE A 59 -9.89 -3.16 6.56
CA ILE A 59 -8.43 -3.03 6.74
C ILE A 59 -7.83 -2.45 5.47
N CYS A 60 -7.13 -1.31 5.59
CA CYS A 60 -6.42 -0.72 4.48
C CYS A 60 -5.16 -1.54 4.11
N ALA A 61 -4.72 -1.42 2.87
CA ALA A 61 -3.56 -2.15 2.34
C ALA A 61 -2.29 -1.93 3.19
N GLU A 62 -2.06 -0.71 3.64
CA GLU A 62 -0.94 -0.33 4.49
C GLU A 62 -0.96 -1.10 5.81
N ARG A 63 -2.10 -1.12 6.51
CA ARG A 63 -2.23 -1.86 7.77
C ARG A 63 -2.08 -3.36 7.56
N THR A 64 -2.57 -3.91 6.45
CA THR A 64 -2.36 -5.32 6.11
C THR A 64 -0.86 -5.64 5.98
N ALA A 65 -0.08 -4.80 5.30
CA ALA A 65 1.36 -4.98 5.18
C ALA A 65 2.07 -4.87 6.54
N PHE A 66 1.73 -3.85 7.33
CA PHE A 66 2.32 -3.63 8.65
C PHE A 66 2.00 -4.76 9.64
N VAL A 67 0.73 -5.18 9.76
CA VAL A 67 0.37 -6.23 10.73
C VAL A 67 0.99 -7.58 10.36
N LYS A 68 1.15 -7.87 9.07
CA LYS A 68 1.92 -9.02 8.60
C LYS A 68 3.36 -8.95 9.08
N ALA A 69 4.06 -7.85 8.80
CA ALA A 69 5.45 -7.64 9.22
C ALA A 69 5.61 -7.75 10.73
N ILE A 70 4.72 -7.08 11.48
CA ILE A 70 4.74 -7.06 12.93
C ILE A 70 4.48 -8.45 13.52
N SER A 71 3.57 -9.23 12.94
CA SER A 71 3.28 -10.59 13.38
C SER A 71 4.42 -11.56 13.12
N GLU A 72 5.27 -11.26 12.12
CA GLU A 72 6.50 -12.00 11.82
C GLU A 72 7.72 -11.52 12.60
N GLY A 73 7.54 -10.55 13.50
CA GLY A 73 8.58 -10.05 14.41
C GLY A 73 9.32 -8.80 13.94
N CYS A 74 9.04 -8.30 12.73
CA CYS A 74 9.66 -7.08 12.22
C CYS A 74 9.07 -5.82 12.87
N ARG A 75 9.93 -4.86 13.25
CA ARG A 75 9.56 -3.60 13.92
C ARG A 75 10.24 -2.38 13.32
N GLU A 76 11.17 -2.54 12.41
CA GLU A 76 11.98 -1.47 11.85
C GLU A 76 11.72 -1.34 10.35
N PHE A 77 11.20 -0.19 9.93
CA PHE A 77 10.74 0.04 8.57
C PHE A 77 11.46 1.23 7.93
N GLU A 78 11.63 1.18 6.62
CA GLU A 78 12.34 2.19 5.84
C GLU A 78 11.37 3.02 4.99
N LYS A 79 10.51 2.36 4.22
CA LYS A 79 9.57 3.01 3.32
C LYS A 79 8.40 2.10 2.94
N ILE A 80 7.33 2.70 2.42
CA ILE A 80 6.17 1.98 1.88
C ILE A 80 5.78 2.56 0.52
N ALA A 81 5.48 1.70 -0.46
CA ALA A 81 4.84 2.09 -1.70
C ALA A 81 3.36 1.73 -1.68
N ILE A 82 2.51 2.62 -2.18
CA ILE A 82 1.05 2.48 -2.17
C ILE A 82 0.53 2.95 -3.53
N THR A 83 -0.38 2.18 -4.11
CA THR A 83 -1.11 2.56 -5.32
C THR A 83 -2.52 1.98 -5.28
N ALA A 84 -3.42 2.52 -6.09
CA ALA A 84 -4.77 1.99 -6.21
C ALA A 84 -5.16 1.78 -7.67
N SER A 85 -6.09 0.88 -7.87
CA SER A 85 -6.73 0.64 -9.16
C SER A 85 -8.24 0.63 -8.97
N PRO A 86 -8.95 1.69 -9.38
CA PRO A 86 -10.41 1.70 -9.36
C PRO A 86 -10.95 0.66 -10.36
N VAL A 87 -12.03 -0.01 -9.99
CA VAL A 87 -12.76 -0.90 -10.90
C VAL A 87 -13.82 -0.08 -11.61
N PRO A 88 -13.86 -0.04 -12.96
CA PRO A 88 -14.91 0.66 -13.67
C PRO A 88 -16.29 0.13 -13.28
N GLU A 89 -17.27 1.01 -13.20
CA GLU A 89 -18.68 0.63 -13.14
C GLU A 89 -19.14 0.09 -14.52
N THR A 90 -18.76 -1.13 -14.84
CA THR A 90 -19.43 -1.85 -15.93
C THR A 90 -20.69 -2.46 -15.36
N GLY A 91 -21.85 -2.01 -15.84
CA GLY A 91 -23.15 -2.53 -15.42
C GLY A 91 -23.23 -4.04 -15.64
N GLY A 92 -23.21 -4.79 -14.56
CA GLY A 92 -23.36 -6.23 -14.55
C GLY A 92 -22.96 -6.81 -13.20
N ALA A 93 -23.94 -7.38 -12.48
CA ALA A 93 -23.68 -8.19 -11.30
C ALA A 93 -22.86 -9.41 -11.72
N GLY A 94 -21.55 -9.35 -11.50
CA GLY A 94 -20.63 -10.44 -11.74
C GLY A 94 -19.55 -10.45 -10.69
N GLU A 95 -19.46 -11.52 -9.92
CA GLU A 95 -18.36 -11.84 -9.03
C GLU A 95 -17.09 -11.92 -9.87
N GLY A 96 -16.39 -10.78 -10.05
CA GLY A 96 -15.19 -10.71 -10.85
C GLY A 96 -14.06 -10.03 -10.11
N VAL A 97 -13.00 -10.79 -9.87
CA VAL A 97 -11.68 -10.26 -9.56
C VAL A 97 -11.17 -9.58 -10.83
N GLY A 98 -11.62 -8.34 -11.11
CA GLY A 98 -11.17 -7.53 -12.24
C GLY A 98 -10.51 -6.26 -11.74
N THR A 99 -9.40 -5.87 -12.31
CA THR A 99 -8.80 -4.53 -12.20
C THR A 99 -9.54 -3.57 -13.13
N ALA A 100 -9.53 -2.26 -12.84
CA ALA A 100 -9.91 -1.28 -13.84
C ALA A 100 -8.98 -1.45 -15.04
N GLU A 101 -9.55 -1.67 -16.21
CA GLU A 101 -8.80 -1.78 -17.46
C GLU A 101 -8.99 -0.50 -18.25
N ALA A 102 -7.91 0.02 -18.82
CA ALA A 102 -7.99 1.04 -19.86
C ALA A 102 -8.68 0.45 -21.10
N GLU A 103 -9.04 1.26 -22.06
CA GLU A 103 -9.56 0.79 -23.37
C GLU A 103 -8.61 -0.20 -24.06
N SER A 104 -7.34 -0.24 -23.64
CA SER A 104 -6.30 -1.19 -24.07
C SER A 104 -6.33 -2.54 -23.35
N GLY A 105 -7.21 -2.75 -22.33
CA GLY A 105 -7.23 -3.94 -21.49
C GLY A 105 -6.17 -3.95 -20.38
N GLU A 106 -5.41 -2.87 -20.19
CA GLU A 106 -4.42 -2.75 -19.12
C GLU A 106 -5.02 -2.10 -17.87
N PRO A 107 -4.58 -2.50 -16.65
CA PRO A 107 -5.08 -1.89 -15.41
C PRO A 107 -4.67 -0.41 -15.32
N VAL A 108 -5.62 0.43 -14.92
CA VAL A 108 -5.38 1.84 -14.63
C VAL A 108 -5.00 1.98 -13.16
N TYR A 109 -3.91 2.70 -12.88
CA TYR A 109 -3.47 3.00 -11.52
C TYR A 109 -3.62 4.48 -11.21
N VAL A 110 -3.95 4.77 -9.96
CA VAL A 110 -4.10 6.12 -9.42
C VAL A 110 -3.31 6.30 -8.13
N GLU A 111 -2.93 7.52 -7.81
CA GLU A 111 -2.31 7.83 -6.52
C GLU A 111 -3.27 7.49 -5.37
N ALA A 112 -2.75 6.86 -4.33
CA ALA A 112 -3.48 6.56 -3.11
C ALA A 112 -2.63 6.93 -1.90
N TRP A 113 -3.04 7.96 -1.17
CA TRP A 113 -2.41 8.38 0.06
C TRP A 113 -3.05 7.68 1.27
N PRO A 114 -2.27 7.35 2.31
CA PRO A 114 -2.79 6.71 3.52
C PRO A 114 -3.91 7.54 4.17
N CYS A 115 -4.98 6.88 4.58
CA CYS A 115 -6.03 7.52 5.38
C CYS A 115 -5.51 7.90 6.79
N GLY A 116 -6.27 8.69 7.53
CA GLY A 116 -5.86 9.16 8.86
C GLY A 116 -5.54 8.03 9.85
N ILE A 117 -6.30 6.93 9.83
CA ILE A 117 -6.04 5.75 10.68
C ILE A 117 -4.68 5.13 10.30
N CYS A 118 -4.38 4.98 9.00
CA CYS A 118 -3.11 4.43 8.56
C CYS A 118 -1.93 5.34 8.89
N ARG A 119 -2.09 6.66 8.79
CA ARG A 119 -1.04 7.62 9.18
C ARG A 119 -0.68 7.49 10.65
N GLN A 120 -1.68 7.43 11.53
CA GLN A 120 -1.47 7.24 12.97
C GLN A 120 -0.88 5.85 13.26
N PHE A 121 -1.34 4.82 12.55
CA PHE A 121 -0.79 3.46 12.70
C PHE A 121 0.70 3.41 12.33
N MET A 122 1.08 4.03 11.21
CA MET A 122 2.48 4.12 10.79
C MET A 122 3.32 4.92 11.78
N LYS A 123 2.79 6.01 12.34
CA LYS A 123 3.49 6.85 13.33
C LYS A 123 3.91 6.06 14.57
N GLU A 124 3.19 5.02 14.95
CA GLU A 124 3.56 4.16 16.09
C GLU A 124 4.89 3.42 15.87
N PHE A 125 5.18 3.02 14.62
CA PHE A 125 6.31 2.16 14.28
C PHE A 125 7.40 2.85 13.47
N CYS A 126 7.11 4.00 12.86
CA CYS A 126 7.99 4.65 11.91
C CYS A 126 8.53 5.97 12.45
N ASP A 127 9.79 6.24 12.17
CA ASP A 127 10.42 7.52 12.47
C ASP A 127 9.96 8.62 11.50
N ASP A 128 10.32 9.85 11.79
CA ASP A 128 9.86 11.04 11.05
C ASP A 128 10.34 11.08 9.60
N ASP A 129 11.45 10.42 9.30
CA ASP A 129 12.05 10.28 7.98
C ASP A 129 11.53 9.07 7.16
N PHE A 130 10.63 8.26 7.73
CA PHE A 130 9.99 7.17 6.99
C PHE A 130 9.31 7.68 5.73
N VAL A 131 9.57 7.03 4.58
CA VAL A 131 9.13 7.51 3.27
C VAL A 131 7.86 6.79 2.82
N ILE A 132 6.86 7.56 2.46
CA ILE A 132 5.62 7.10 1.82
C ILE A 132 5.70 7.45 0.34
N ILE A 133 5.59 6.42 -0.52
CA ILE A 133 5.63 6.54 -1.98
C ILE A 133 4.23 6.23 -2.50
N THR A 134 3.69 7.11 -3.34
CA THR A 134 2.47 6.81 -4.12
C THR A 134 2.72 7.07 -5.59
N GLY A 135 1.90 6.50 -6.46
CA GLY A 135 2.09 6.70 -7.89
C GLY A 135 1.07 5.99 -8.76
N THR A 136 1.13 6.33 -10.03
CA THR A 136 0.30 5.75 -11.11
C THR A 136 1.08 4.71 -11.94
N GLY A 137 2.32 4.41 -11.55
CA GLY A 137 3.21 3.46 -12.19
C GLY A 137 4.63 3.58 -11.67
N GLU A 138 5.51 2.70 -12.16
CA GLU A 138 6.91 2.62 -11.73
C GLU A 138 7.75 3.86 -12.09
N ASP A 139 7.32 4.64 -13.06
CA ASP A 139 8.00 5.84 -13.56
C ASP A 139 7.25 7.14 -13.19
N SER A 140 6.14 7.04 -12.48
CA SER A 140 5.32 8.17 -12.07
C SER A 140 4.97 8.05 -10.59
N MET A 141 5.89 8.49 -9.75
CA MET A 141 5.81 8.37 -8.29
C MET A 141 6.00 9.73 -7.62
N ARG A 142 5.38 9.88 -6.46
CA ARG A 142 5.55 10.99 -5.52
C ARG A 142 5.86 10.45 -4.14
N THR A 143 6.62 11.20 -3.37
CA THR A 143 7.05 10.80 -2.02
C THR A 143 6.71 11.88 -1.00
N MET A 144 6.39 11.45 0.21
CA MET A 144 6.30 12.29 1.40
C MET A 144 6.94 11.55 2.59
N THR A 145 7.48 12.30 3.53
CA THR A 145 7.95 11.74 4.79
C THR A 145 6.80 11.60 5.80
N MET A 146 7.04 10.85 6.89
CA MET A 146 6.07 10.71 7.98
C MET A 146 5.69 12.08 8.57
N THR A 147 6.67 12.98 8.76
CA THR A 147 6.43 14.34 9.24
C THR A 147 5.55 15.15 8.31
N GLU A 148 5.74 15.01 7.00
CA GLU A 148 4.93 15.75 6.02
C GLU A 148 3.49 15.25 5.95
N ILE A 149 3.28 13.93 6.10
CA ILE A 149 1.94 13.33 5.95
C ILE A 149 1.12 13.37 7.25
N LEU A 150 1.78 13.46 8.40
CA LEU A 150 1.16 13.58 9.73
C LEU A 150 1.96 14.60 10.58
N PRO A 151 1.86 15.91 10.29
CA PRO A 151 2.44 16.94 11.13
C PRO A 151 1.92 16.81 12.56
N GLU A 152 2.79 17.07 13.55
CA GLU A 152 2.44 16.98 14.99
C GLU A 152 1.85 15.63 15.41
N GLY A 153 2.18 14.56 14.70
CA GLY A 153 1.76 13.20 15.06
C GLY A 153 2.35 12.77 16.41
N PHE A 154 1.54 12.14 17.26
CA PHE A 154 1.95 11.76 18.61
C PHE A 154 2.20 10.23 18.74
N ARG A 155 2.98 9.88 19.78
CA ARG A 155 3.09 8.53 20.37
C ARG A 155 2.93 8.66 21.89
N LEU A 156 2.45 7.60 22.53
CA LEU A 156 2.41 7.48 23.99
C LEU A 156 3.69 6.85 24.55
#